data_7f68ed5a225948e0af4f1879aedb6202
#
_entry.id   7f68ed5a225948e0af4f1879aedb6202
#
_cell.length_a   1.000
_cell.length_b   1.000
_cell.length_c   1.000
_cell.angle_alpha   90.00
_cell.angle_beta   90.00
_cell.angle_gamma   90.00
#
_symmetry.space_group_name_H-M   'P 1'
#
loop_
_entity.id
_entity.type
_entity.pdbx_description
1 polymer ?
#
loop_
_entity_poly.entity_id
_entity_poly.type
_entity_poly.pdbx_seq_one_letter_code
_entity_poly.pdbx_strand_id
1 'polypeptide(L)'
;MRLGPLLILLIFTASMAAFAIATATPAPKYRVASGSMAPTLLGPHYHQHCQSCQAESILDGGNLPELTTCPNCGFQANVVDASQIHRGSELVWEPVTLDELRRWDIVLLQNPDDANDWQVKRVAFLPGESPRIEAGELYRGTRLIRKSPQEREALKQLVYDQSDESPDHPRFLSQRATSSGWNVRPGSIGFAPISHQPDSDDDWLIYHHQRCLPPPSPIGNDAPPLDSYTYNHNVSRELFPANDLWLEWTFGHWMADRLILKMPQDDDFTTITIDLQARKITSESWRQTVVLPLDVDSLEKRTIRAGRCDGQWFVEISDPQRQRFFPLGAAVEPIGSEPFALKIEGGQAVLRETKIFRDIVWLGAPRSEADWSLGRELTEHEIFVLGDNVPISEDSRGKLGPVDARKSLRGKVLRVLAD
;
A
#
# COMPACT_ATOMS: atom_id res chain seq x y z
N MET A 1 10.26 58.06 42.90
CA MET A 1 9.51 57.17 41.97
C MET A 1 10.48 56.20 41.33
N ARG A 2 10.41 54.90 41.70
CA ARG A 2 11.34 53.87 41.17
C ARG A 2 10.65 53.15 40.00
N LEU A 3 11.00 53.50 38.75
CA LEU A 3 10.48 52.93 37.50
C LEU A 3 11.39 51.84 36.90
N GLY A 4 12.36 51.34 37.71
CA GLY A 4 13.41 50.45 37.18
C GLY A 4 13.02 48.98 36.86
N PRO A 5 12.31 48.23 37.67
CA PRO A 5 12.16 46.79 37.44
C PRO A 5 11.14 46.40 36.37
N LEU A 6 10.11 47.24 36.15
CA LEU A 6 9.05 46.90 35.17
C LEU A 6 9.53 47.09 33.73
N LEU A 7 10.41 48.05 33.48
CA LEU A 7 10.94 48.29 32.12
C LEU A 7 11.92 47.20 31.69
N ILE A 8 12.73 46.69 32.64
CA ILE A 8 13.69 45.59 32.35
C ILE A 8 12.95 44.30 32.04
N LEU A 9 11.83 43.99 32.76
CA LEU A 9 11.01 42.78 32.49
C LEU A 9 10.33 42.83 31.12
N LEU A 10 9.83 44.00 30.69
CA LEU A 10 9.24 44.20 29.38
C LEU A 10 10.24 44.07 28.23
N ILE A 11 11.46 44.53 28.41
CA ILE A 11 12.54 44.42 27.42
C ILE A 11 12.99 42.95 27.30
N PHE A 12 13.06 42.20 28.41
CA PHE A 12 13.45 40.79 28.40
C PHE A 12 12.37 39.91 27.75
N THR A 13 11.08 40.17 28.03
CA THR A 13 9.99 39.43 27.39
C THR A 13 9.85 39.76 25.90
N ALA A 14 10.06 41.00 25.49
CA ALA A 14 10.07 41.39 24.09
C ALA A 14 11.27 40.80 23.33
N SER A 15 12.44 40.73 23.97
CA SER A 15 13.63 40.07 23.38
C SER A 15 13.47 38.57 23.24
N MET A 16 12.86 37.89 24.22
CA MET A 16 12.55 36.43 24.11
C MET A 16 11.50 36.16 23.05
N ALA A 17 10.45 36.98 22.94
CA ALA A 17 9.44 36.87 21.91
C ALA A 17 10.01 37.13 20.49
N ALA A 18 10.86 38.16 20.36
CA ALA A 18 11.58 38.47 19.12
C ALA A 18 12.58 37.36 18.74
N PHE A 19 13.25 36.73 19.71
CA PHE A 19 14.15 35.60 19.47
C PHE A 19 13.39 34.34 19.06
N ALA A 20 12.22 34.08 19.64
CA ALA A 20 11.35 32.95 19.25
C ALA A 20 10.73 33.16 17.85
N ILE A 21 10.46 34.37 17.43
CA ILE A 21 9.96 34.69 16.08
C ILE A 21 11.09 34.66 15.04
N ALA A 22 12.33 35.02 15.42
CA ALA A 22 13.46 35.08 14.50
C ALA A 22 14.07 33.71 14.14
N THR A 23 13.68 32.61 14.80
CA THR A 23 14.30 31.28 14.57
C THR A 23 13.44 30.29 13.83
N ALA A 24 12.21 30.63 13.47
CA ALA A 24 11.38 29.77 12.62
C ALA A 24 11.72 30.00 11.14
N THR A 25 12.89 29.56 10.70
CA THR A 25 13.13 29.40 9.26
C THR A 25 12.11 28.37 8.77
N PRO A 26 11.31 28.69 7.73
CA PRO A 26 10.38 27.73 7.19
C PRO A 26 11.14 26.48 6.77
N ALA A 27 10.61 25.30 7.10
CA ALA A 27 11.24 24.04 6.73
C ALA A 27 11.50 24.03 5.21
N PRO A 28 12.68 23.58 4.77
CA PRO A 28 13.04 23.60 3.36
C PRO A 28 12.09 22.72 2.56
N LYS A 29 11.83 23.15 1.33
CA LYS A 29 10.94 22.44 0.39
C LYS A 29 11.75 21.86 -0.76
N TYR A 30 11.26 20.75 -1.29
CA TYR A 30 11.79 20.10 -2.49
C TYR A 30 10.63 19.65 -3.38
N ARG A 31 10.79 19.83 -4.70
CA ARG A 31 9.79 19.35 -5.67
C ARG A 31 10.31 18.15 -6.42
N VAL A 32 9.51 17.09 -6.41
CA VAL A 32 9.84 15.82 -7.09
C VAL A 32 9.79 16.03 -8.61
N ALA A 33 10.89 15.68 -9.29
CA ALA A 33 11.05 15.91 -10.72
C ALA A 33 10.86 14.65 -11.57
N SER A 34 10.81 13.46 -10.96
CA SER A 34 10.75 12.18 -11.67
C SER A 34 9.76 11.20 -11.03
N GLY A 35 9.39 10.17 -11.78
CA GLY A 35 8.46 9.13 -11.32
C GLY A 35 9.09 8.01 -10.49
N SER A 36 10.37 8.11 -10.09
CA SER A 36 11.09 7.00 -9.42
C SER A 36 10.50 6.59 -8.06
N MET A 37 9.69 7.44 -7.45
CA MET A 37 9.00 7.19 -6.17
C MET A 37 7.49 7.05 -6.34
N ALA A 38 6.95 7.02 -7.57
CA ALA A 38 5.53 6.81 -7.80
C ALA A 38 5.10 5.39 -7.34
N PRO A 39 3.87 5.24 -6.89
CA PRO A 39 2.83 6.24 -6.70
C PRO A 39 2.93 7.01 -5.38
N THR A 40 3.88 6.72 -4.51
CA THR A 40 4.04 7.39 -3.20
C THR A 40 4.33 8.87 -3.34
N LEU A 41 5.24 9.23 -4.26
CA LEU A 41 5.59 10.60 -4.61
C LEU A 41 5.61 10.71 -6.13
N LEU A 42 4.83 11.64 -6.64
CA LEU A 42 4.66 11.81 -8.08
C LEU A 42 5.64 12.84 -8.63
N GLY A 43 6.21 12.56 -9.81
CA GLY A 43 6.78 13.57 -10.69
C GLY A 43 5.68 14.39 -11.39
N PRO A 44 5.99 15.15 -12.43
CA PRO A 44 4.95 15.74 -13.29
C PRO A 44 4.00 14.64 -13.81
N HIS A 45 2.67 14.88 -13.73
CA HIS A 45 1.68 13.85 -14.00
C HIS A 45 0.35 14.42 -14.47
N TYR A 46 -0.53 13.53 -14.97
CA TYR A 46 -1.92 13.83 -15.32
C TYR A 46 -2.86 12.96 -14.51
N HIS A 47 -4.02 13.52 -14.16
CA HIS A 47 -5.13 12.80 -13.57
C HIS A 47 -6.08 12.34 -14.68
N GLN A 48 -6.44 11.06 -14.65
CA GLN A 48 -7.36 10.44 -15.59
C GLN A 48 -8.49 9.78 -14.82
N HIS A 49 -9.72 10.21 -15.09
CA HIS A 49 -10.92 9.55 -14.58
C HIS A 49 -11.46 8.55 -15.61
N CYS A 50 -11.81 7.36 -15.15
CA CYS A 50 -12.38 6.32 -16.00
C CYS A 50 -13.78 6.74 -16.45
N GLN A 51 -14.06 6.65 -17.75
CA GLN A 51 -15.38 6.99 -18.31
C GLN A 51 -16.49 5.98 -17.93
N SER A 52 -16.11 4.77 -17.50
CA SER A 52 -17.06 3.72 -17.09
C SER A 52 -17.32 3.72 -15.58
N CYS A 53 -16.28 3.66 -14.74
CA CYS A 53 -16.43 3.49 -13.29
C CYS A 53 -16.01 4.72 -12.47
N GLN A 54 -15.54 5.79 -13.10
CA GLN A 54 -15.05 7.03 -12.47
C GLN A 54 -13.77 6.88 -11.63
N ALA A 55 -13.19 5.69 -11.51
CA ALA A 55 -11.93 5.50 -10.80
C ALA A 55 -10.84 6.41 -11.36
N GLU A 56 -10.09 7.03 -10.45
CA GLU A 56 -8.96 7.88 -10.80
C GLU A 56 -7.71 7.06 -11.07
N SER A 57 -6.96 7.46 -12.09
CA SER A 57 -5.64 6.92 -12.43
C SER A 57 -4.66 8.07 -12.63
N ILE A 58 -3.42 7.87 -12.21
CA ILE A 58 -2.33 8.83 -12.40
C ILE A 58 -1.43 8.34 -13.51
N LEU A 59 -1.16 9.22 -14.48
CA LEU A 59 -0.31 8.96 -15.63
C LEU A 59 0.96 9.82 -15.56
N ASP A 60 2.10 9.24 -15.92
CA ASP A 60 3.35 10.01 -16.05
C ASP A 60 3.20 11.17 -17.05
N GLY A 61 3.78 12.32 -16.71
CA GLY A 61 3.75 13.53 -17.53
C GLY A 61 4.51 13.47 -18.84
N GLY A 62 5.17 12.33 -19.15
CA GLY A 62 5.88 12.09 -20.40
C GLY A 62 4.98 11.83 -21.61
N ASN A 63 5.35 10.88 -22.46
CA ASN A 63 4.60 10.55 -23.68
C ASN A 63 3.22 9.94 -23.35
N LEU A 64 2.18 10.73 -23.40
CA LEU A 64 0.82 10.27 -23.15
C LEU A 64 0.29 9.42 -24.30
N PRO A 65 -0.37 8.28 -24.02
CA PRO A 65 -1.12 7.54 -25.03
C PRO A 65 -2.43 8.27 -25.34
N GLU A 66 -3.02 8.02 -26.50
CA GLU A 66 -4.36 8.55 -26.84
C GLU A 66 -5.46 7.92 -25.97
N LEU A 67 -5.30 6.63 -25.66
CA LEU A 67 -6.26 5.82 -24.88
C LEU A 67 -5.55 5.08 -23.75
N THR A 68 -6.23 4.95 -22.62
CA THR A 68 -5.76 4.15 -21.49
C THR A 68 -6.77 3.08 -21.09
N THR A 69 -6.27 2.05 -20.41
CA THR A 69 -7.10 1.02 -19.77
C THR A 69 -7.23 1.33 -18.28
N CYS A 70 -8.47 1.33 -17.78
CA CYS A 70 -8.72 1.52 -16.36
C CYS A 70 -8.21 0.30 -15.56
N PRO A 71 -7.36 0.49 -14.54
CA PRO A 71 -6.89 -0.62 -13.71
C PRO A 71 -7.99 -1.20 -12.82
N ASN A 72 -9.01 -0.41 -12.52
CA ASN A 72 -10.09 -0.82 -11.62
C ASN A 72 -11.14 -1.69 -12.33
N CYS A 73 -11.68 -1.25 -13.48
CA CYS A 73 -12.77 -1.96 -14.17
C CYS A 73 -12.38 -2.59 -15.51
N GLY A 74 -11.20 -2.30 -16.05
CA GLY A 74 -10.73 -2.84 -17.33
C GLY A 74 -11.25 -2.09 -18.57
N PHE A 75 -12.01 -1.01 -18.43
CA PHE A 75 -12.47 -0.21 -19.57
C PHE A 75 -11.29 0.32 -20.39
N GLN A 76 -11.25 0.04 -21.71
CA GLN A 76 -10.06 0.24 -22.56
C GLN A 76 -10.11 1.50 -23.42
N ALA A 77 -11.17 2.28 -23.38
CA ALA A 77 -11.37 3.41 -24.27
C ALA A 77 -11.34 4.76 -23.53
N ASN A 78 -10.61 4.86 -22.43
CA ASN A 78 -10.46 6.14 -21.73
C ASN A 78 -9.61 7.08 -22.57
N VAL A 79 -10.22 8.15 -23.08
CA VAL A 79 -9.51 9.24 -23.76
C VAL A 79 -8.73 10.04 -22.72
N VAL A 80 -7.45 10.22 -22.96
CA VAL A 80 -6.58 10.95 -22.03
C VAL A 80 -6.81 12.45 -22.19
N ASP A 81 -7.13 13.11 -21.08
CA ASP A 81 -7.19 14.57 -21.02
C ASP A 81 -5.81 15.15 -20.70
N ALA A 82 -5.14 15.64 -21.73
CA ALA A 82 -3.83 16.28 -21.61
C ALA A 82 -3.90 17.80 -21.35
N SER A 83 -5.08 18.33 -21.01
CA SER A 83 -5.29 19.79 -20.85
C SER A 83 -4.53 20.37 -19.66
N GLN A 84 -4.33 19.58 -18.59
CA GLN A 84 -3.72 20.05 -17.36
C GLN A 84 -2.68 19.08 -16.85
N ILE A 85 -1.41 19.46 -16.95
CA ILE A 85 -0.31 18.77 -16.28
C ILE A 85 -0.16 19.26 -14.85
N HIS A 86 -0.19 18.34 -13.90
CA HIS A 86 0.12 18.62 -12.50
C HIS A 86 1.64 18.61 -12.28
N ARG A 87 2.09 19.48 -11.39
CA ARG A 87 3.51 19.52 -11.01
C ARG A 87 3.78 18.33 -10.11
N GLY A 88 5.07 17.95 -10.02
CA GLY A 88 5.47 16.90 -9.07
C GLY A 88 5.22 17.29 -7.62
N SER A 89 5.05 16.29 -6.77
CA SER A 89 4.81 16.43 -5.32
C SER A 89 5.78 17.41 -4.67
N GLU A 90 5.28 18.32 -3.83
CA GLU A 90 6.11 19.23 -3.04
C GLU A 90 6.33 18.65 -1.66
N LEU A 91 7.59 18.49 -1.28
CA LEU A 91 8.02 17.87 -0.03
C LEU A 91 8.48 18.92 0.97
N VAL A 92 8.10 18.72 2.22
CA VAL A 92 8.74 19.41 3.37
C VAL A 92 9.66 18.41 4.02
N TRP A 93 10.90 18.80 4.25
CA TRP A 93 11.94 17.93 4.81
C TRP A 93 12.73 18.61 5.92
N GLU A 94 13.45 17.85 6.71
CA GLU A 94 14.36 18.34 7.75
C GLU A 94 15.72 17.65 7.63
N PRO A 95 16.82 18.30 8.01
CA PRO A 95 18.11 17.65 8.17
C PRO A 95 17.98 16.48 9.15
N VAL A 96 18.68 15.37 8.85
CA VAL A 96 18.66 14.17 9.68
C VAL A 96 20.08 13.59 9.74
N THR A 97 20.45 13.03 10.88
CA THR A 97 21.66 12.24 11.03
C THR A 97 21.42 10.77 10.75
N LEU A 98 22.50 10.03 10.47
CA LEU A 98 22.38 8.59 10.17
C LEU A 98 21.76 7.80 11.34
N ASP A 99 22.07 8.16 12.57
CA ASP A 99 21.57 7.49 13.79
C ASP A 99 20.06 7.68 14.02
N GLU A 100 19.48 8.72 13.41
CA GLU A 100 18.05 9.03 13.50
C GLU A 100 17.24 8.35 12.38
N LEU A 101 17.91 7.83 11.35
CA LEU A 101 17.23 7.16 10.23
C LEU A 101 16.61 5.84 10.66
N ARG A 102 15.44 5.61 10.11
CA ARG A 102 14.72 4.35 10.23
C ARG A 102 14.52 3.73 8.86
N ARG A 103 14.36 2.42 8.83
CA ARG A 103 13.89 1.74 7.63
C ARG A 103 12.58 2.35 7.18
N TRP A 104 12.42 2.49 5.88
CA TRP A 104 11.27 3.09 5.18
C TRP A 104 11.19 4.62 5.24
N ASP A 105 12.07 5.31 5.95
CA ASP A 105 12.17 6.78 5.82
C ASP A 105 12.43 7.16 4.36
N ILE A 106 11.73 8.19 3.90
CA ILE A 106 12.00 8.78 2.59
C ILE A 106 13.04 9.89 2.81
N VAL A 107 14.15 9.78 2.09
CA VAL A 107 15.31 10.68 2.27
C VAL A 107 15.61 11.48 1.02
N LEU A 108 16.17 12.67 1.23
CA LEU A 108 16.79 13.48 0.20
C LEU A 108 18.29 13.21 0.21
N LEU A 109 18.77 12.83 -0.96
CA LEU A 109 20.17 12.58 -1.24
C LEU A 109 20.65 13.62 -2.25
N GLN A 110 21.87 14.07 -2.07
CA GLN A 110 22.57 14.94 -3.03
C GLN A 110 23.80 14.20 -3.53
N ASN A 111 24.00 14.19 -4.83
CA ASN A 111 25.21 13.65 -5.42
C ASN A 111 26.42 14.47 -4.91
N PRO A 112 27.43 13.84 -4.29
CA PRO A 112 28.58 14.56 -3.78
C PRO A 112 29.43 15.22 -4.89
N ASP A 113 29.35 14.72 -6.11
CA ASP A 113 30.10 15.21 -7.27
C ASP A 113 29.29 16.23 -8.10
N ASP A 114 27.99 16.34 -7.90
CA ASP A 114 27.12 17.32 -8.54
C ASP A 114 26.07 17.89 -7.56
N ALA A 115 26.32 19.13 -7.11
CA ALA A 115 25.45 19.81 -6.16
C ALA A 115 24.01 20.06 -6.68
N ASN A 116 23.75 19.91 -7.98
CA ASN A 116 22.44 20.07 -8.59
C ASN A 116 21.69 18.74 -8.75
N ASP A 117 22.38 17.60 -8.60
CA ASP A 117 21.78 16.27 -8.68
C ASP A 117 21.23 15.86 -7.30
N TRP A 118 19.93 16.07 -7.13
CA TRP A 118 19.18 15.69 -5.95
C TRP A 118 18.26 14.52 -6.24
N GLN A 119 18.24 13.55 -5.34
CA GLN A 119 17.41 12.35 -5.46
C GLN A 119 16.56 12.15 -4.22
N VAL A 120 15.35 11.66 -4.42
CA VAL A 120 14.47 11.21 -3.34
C VAL A 120 14.36 9.70 -3.43
N LYS A 121 14.63 9.01 -2.33
CA LYS A 121 14.62 7.54 -2.24
C LYS A 121 14.10 7.11 -0.87
N ARG A 122 13.76 5.83 -0.77
CA ARG A 122 13.37 5.18 0.48
C ARG A 122 14.53 4.38 1.06
N VAL A 123 14.77 4.52 2.35
CA VAL A 123 15.78 3.70 3.07
C VAL A 123 15.26 2.26 3.18
N ALA A 124 15.91 1.33 2.52
CA ALA A 124 15.55 -0.09 2.56
C ALA A 124 16.43 -0.89 3.53
N PHE A 125 17.73 -0.55 3.62
CA PHE A 125 18.62 -1.18 4.58
C PHE A 125 19.52 -0.15 5.27
N LEU A 126 19.84 -0.46 6.53
CA LEU A 126 20.63 0.37 7.44
C LEU A 126 22.06 -0.18 7.59
N PRO A 127 23.00 0.59 8.16
CA PRO A 127 24.36 0.16 8.41
C PRO A 127 24.43 -1.21 9.11
N GLY A 128 25.40 -2.05 8.71
CA GLY A 128 25.62 -3.39 9.27
C GLY A 128 24.64 -4.46 8.76
N GLU A 129 23.73 -4.13 7.85
CA GLU A 129 22.82 -5.09 7.25
C GLU A 129 23.37 -5.62 5.91
N SER A 130 23.00 -6.86 5.56
CA SER A 130 23.35 -7.48 4.27
C SER A 130 22.13 -7.44 3.34
N PRO A 131 22.05 -6.48 2.40
CA PRO A 131 20.93 -6.34 1.49
C PRO A 131 20.78 -7.51 0.53
N ARG A 132 19.57 -8.06 0.46
CA ARG A 132 19.19 -9.11 -0.49
C ARG A 132 17.73 -8.94 -0.90
N ILE A 133 17.43 -9.21 -2.16
CA ILE A 133 16.09 -9.24 -2.75
C ILE A 133 15.91 -10.64 -3.35
N GLU A 134 14.80 -11.29 -3.02
CA GLU A 134 14.48 -12.63 -3.50
C GLU A 134 12.97 -12.79 -3.59
N ALA A 135 12.48 -13.29 -4.72
CA ALA A 135 11.05 -13.54 -4.97
C ALA A 135 10.13 -12.33 -4.63
N GLY A 136 10.57 -11.12 -4.96
CA GLY A 136 9.80 -9.90 -4.70
C GLY A 136 9.91 -9.31 -3.30
N GLU A 137 10.69 -9.94 -2.40
CA GLU A 137 10.79 -9.62 -0.98
C GLU A 137 12.19 -9.13 -0.57
N LEU A 138 12.26 -8.34 0.50
CA LEU A 138 13.53 -7.86 1.07
C LEU A 138 14.00 -8.74 2.22
N TYR A 139 15.27 -9.11 2.18
CA TYR A 139 15.92 -9.91 3.22
C TYR A 139 17.15 -9.20 3.78
N ARG A 140 17.30 -9.23 5.10
CA ARG A 140 18.53 -8.90 5.80
C ARG A 140 19.34 -10.19 5.96
N GLY A 141 20.31 -10.42 5.07
CA GLY A 141 20.96 -11.71 4.94
C GLY A 141 19.97 -12.82 4.56
N THR A 142 19.71 -13.74 5.47
CA THR A 142 18.73 -14.82 5.29
C THR A 142 17.36 -14.53 5.94
N ARG A 143 17.23 -13.42 6.64
CA ARG A 143 16.02 -13.09 7.40
C ARG A 143 15.13 -12.15 6.61
N LEU A 144 13.92 -12.60 6.28
CA LEU A 144 12.87 -11.78 5.69
C LEU A 144 12.57 -10.55 6.56
N ILE A 145 12.49 -9.39 5.94
CA ILE A 145 12.10 -8.14 6.59
C ILE A 145 10.56 -8.10 6.64
N ARG A 146 10.01 -8.11 7.86
CA ARG A 146 8.56 -7.99 8.06
C ARG A 146 8.19 -6.60 8.49
N LYS A 147 7.17 -6.06 7.84
CA LYS A 147 6.64 -4.73 8.11
C LYS A 147 5.68 -4.74 9.30
N SER A 148 5.81 -3.76 10.16
CA SER A 148 4.77 -3.43 11.14
C SER A 148 3.50 -2.93 10.43
N PRO A 149 2.35 -2.89 11.13
CA PRO A 149 1.12 -2.32 10.56
C PRO A 149 1.27 -0.89 10.00
N GLN A 150 2.04 -0.05 10.67
CA GLN A 150 2.31 1.33 10.24
C GLN A 150 3.18 1.39 8.98
N GLU A 151 4.21 0.54 8.91
CA GLU A 151 5.08 0.45 7.73
C GLU A 151 4.31 -0.10 6.52
N ARG A 152 3.45 -1.11 6.73
CA ARG A 152 2.56 -1.64 5.69
C ARG A 152 1.60 -0.58 5.16
N GLU A 153 1.00 0.23 6.05
CA GLU A 153 0.13 1.34 5.66
C GLU A 153 0.88 2.38 4.80
N ALA A 154 2.15 2.65 5.11
CA ALA A 154 2.98 3.62 4.39
C ALA A 154 3.47 3.13 3.01
N LEU A 155 3.41 1.81 2.75
CA LEU A 155 3.95 1.17 1.55
C LEU A 155 2.87 0.57 0.65
N LYS A 156 1.62 0.53 1.13
CA LYS A 156 0.51 -0.10 0.40
C LYS A 156 0.25 0.54 -0.96
N GLN A 157 -0.07 -0.31 -1.92
CA GLN A 157 -0.44 0.06 -3.29
C GLN A 157 -1.87 -0.38 -3.54
N LEU A 158 -2.73 0.54 -4.01
CA LEU A 158 -4.12 0.22 -4.34
C LEU A 158 -4.18 -0.68 -5.58
N VAL A 159 -4.92 -1.77 -5.46
CA VAL A 159 -5.21 -2.72 -6.56
C VAL A 159 -6.63 -2.52 -7.06
N TYR A 160 -7.59 -2.34 -6.14
CA TYR A 160 -9.01 -2.21 -6.46
C TYR A 160 -9.75 -1.40 -5.40
N ASP A 161 -10.65 -0.52 -5.85
CA ASP A 161 -11.59 0.21 -5.00
C ASP A 161 -13.03 -0.14 -5.41
N GLN A 162 -13.77 -0.72 -4.48
CA GLN A 162 -15.15 -1.14 -4.71
C GLN A 162 -16.11 0.06 -4.80
N SER A 163 -15.72 1.23 -4.30
CA SER A 163 -16.51 2.47 -4.47
C SER A 163 -16.68 2.85 -5.94
N ASP A 164 -15.68 2.50 -6.75
CA ASP A 164 -15.62 2.78 -8.18
C ASP A 164 -15.96 1.54 -9.02
N GLU A 165 -16.74 0.61 -8.48
CA GLU A 165 -17.13 -0.59 -9.22
C GLU A 165 -18.03 -0.27 -10.41
N SER A 166 -17.69 -0.84 -11.57
CA SER A 166 -18.53 -0.74 -12.75
C SER A 166 -19.65 -1.77 -12.71
N PRO A 167 -20.92 -1.37 -12.88
CA PRO A 167 -22.04 -2.33 -12.97
C PRO A 167 -21.90 -3.34 -14.11
N ASP A 168 -21.20 -2.96 -15.18
CA ASP A 168 -20.99 -3.82 -16.36
C ASP A 168 -19.88 -4.85 -16.17
N HIS A 169 -18.99 -4.61 -15.20
CA HIS A 169 -17.82 -5.44 -14.91
C HIS A 169 -17.60 -5.62 -13.41
N PRO A 170 -18.56 -6.24 -12.69
CA PRO A 170 -18.45 -6.44 -11.26
C PRO A 170 -17.30 -7.39 -10.94
N ARG A 171 -16.54 -7.08 -9.89
CA ARG A 171 -15.43 -7.89 -9.40
C ARG A 171 -15.82 -8.78 -8.23
N PHE A 172 -16.81 -8.35 -7.45
CA PHE A 172 -17.37 -9.14 -6.36
C PHE A 172 -18.63 -9.86 -6.84
N LEU A 173 -18.57 -11.18 -6.94
CA LEU A 173 -19.65 -12.00 -7.41
C LEU A 173 -20.03 -13.03 -6.35
N SER A 174 -21.32 -13.20 -6.10
CA SER A 174 -21.79 -14.31 -5.29
C SER A 174 -21.64 -15.62 -6.06
N GLN A 175 -21.19 -16.66 -5.38
CA GLN A 175 -21.16 -18.02 -5.90
C GLN A 175 -22.55 -18.53 -6.27
N ARG A 176 -23.61 -17.98 -5.65
CA ARG A 176 -25.01 -18.27 -5.95
C ARG A 176 -25.62 -17.19 -6.83
N ALA A 177 -25.78 -17.44 -8.09
CA ALA A 177 -26.29 -16.47 -9.05
C ALA A 177 -27.74 -16.00 -8.79
N THR A 178 -28.63 -16.81 -8.19
CA THR A 178 -30.05 -16.51 -8.14
C THR A 178 -30.70 -16.53 -6.75
N SER A 179 -29.99 -16.93 -5.71
CA SER A 179 -30.54 -17.02 -4.35
C SER A 179 -29.46 -16.73 -3.30
N SER A 180 -28.74 -15.62 -3.51
CA SER A 180 -27.71 -15.16 -2.61
C SER A 180 -28.24 -14.11 -1.63
N GLY A 181 -27.74 -14.16 -0.39
CA GLY A 181 -27.92 -13.10 0.61
C GLY A 181 -27.09 -11.85 0.32
N TRP A 182 -26.15 -11.90 -0.62
CA TRP A 182 -25.28 -10.80 -0.97
C TRP A 182 -25.95 -9.79 -1.90
N ASN A 183 -25.68 -8.50 -1.63
CA ASN A 183 -26.09 -7.37 -2.46
C ASN A 183 -24.88 -6.44 -2.63
N VAL A 184 -24.30 -6.44 -3.82
CA VAL A 184 -23.11 -5.64 -4.16
C VAL A 184 -23.55 -4.39 -4.91
N ARG A 185 -23.13 -3.24 -4.44
CA ARG A 185 -23.34 -1.91 -5.08
C ARG A 185 -22.07 -1.09 -4.90
N PRO A 186 -21.76 -0.16 -5.79
CA PRO A 186 -20.63 0.75 -5.61
C PRO A 186 -20.61 1.35 -4.19
N GLY A 187 -19.48 1.23 -3.50
CA GLY A 187 -19.28 1.71 -2.12
C GLY A 187 -19.97 0.92 -1.01
N SER A 188 -20.72 -0.17 -1.32
CA SER A 188 -21.43 -0.92 -0.28
C SER A 188 -21.67 -2.37 -0.68
N ILE A 189 -21.25 -3.30 0.18
CA ILE A 189 -21.54 -4.73 0.06
C ILE A 189 -22.38 -5.14 1.26
N GLY A 190 -23.64 -5.54 1.02
CA GLY A 190 -24.56 -6.01 2.05
C GLY A 190 -24.71 -7.51 2.04
N PHE A 191 -24.87 -8.12 3.21
CA PHE A 191 -25.31 -9.49 3.37
C PHE A 191 -26.52 -9.57 4.32
N ALA A 192 -27.54 -10.27 3.89
CA ALA A 192 -28.69 -10.66 4.72
C ALA A 192 -29.13 -12.07 4.37
N PRO A 193 -29.26 -12.99 5.34
CA PRO A 193 -29.67 -14.35 5.06
C PRO A 193 -31.08 -14.37 4.46
N ILE A 194 -31.29 -15.24 3.47
CA ILE A 194 -32.63 -15.40 2.87
C ILE A 194 -33.47 -16.29 3.80
N SER A 195 -34.63 -15.75 4.19
CA SER A 195 -35.59 -16.48 5.02
C SER A 195 -35.99 -17.84 4.36
N HIS A 196 -35.94 -18.93 5.12
CA HIS A 196 -36.28 -20.29 4.73
C HIS A 196 -35.23 -21.10 3.93
N GLN A 197 -34.03 -20.58 3.71
CA GLN A 197 -32.90 -21.43 3.35
C GLN A 197 -32.00 -21.60 4.56
N PRO A 198 -31.73 -22.84 5.01
CA PRO A 198 -30.69 -23.04 6.02
C PRO A 198 -29.38 -22.43 5.49
N ASP A 199 -28.59 -21.85 6.37
CA ASP A 199 -27.24 -21.33 6.06
C ASP A 199 -26.52 -22.37 5.23
N SER A 200 -26.59 -22.23 3.92
CA SER A 200 -25.96 -23.22 3.06
C SER A 200 -24.49 -22.83 2.99
N ASP A 201 -23.63 -23.80 3.20
CA ASP A 201 -22.16 -23.66 3.19
C ASP A 201 -21.58 -23.07 1.91
N ASP A 202 -22.43 -22.65 0.95
CA ASP A 202 -22.05 -22.28 -0.40
C ASP A 202 -22.37 -20.84 -0.80
N ASP A 203 -22.79 -19.95 0.13
CA ASP A 203 -23.05 -18.55 -0.23
C ASP A 203 -21.81 -17.67 0.03
N TRP A 204 -20.79 -17.88 -0.77
CA TRP A 204 -19.56 -17.09 -0.76
C TRP A 204 -19.66 -15.90 -1.70
N LEU A 205 -19.14 -14.75 -1.26
CA LEU A 205 -18.85 -13.61 -2.10
C LEU A 205 -17.39 -13.69 -2.54
N ILE A 206 -17.16 -13.85 -3.83
CA ILE A 206 -15.81 -14.06 -4.39
C ILE A 206 -15.36 -12.81 -5.11
N TYR A 207 -14.13 -12.37 -4.85
CA TYR A 207 -13.47 -11.35 -5.63
C TYR A 207 -12.71 -11.97 -6.80
N HIS A 208 -13.06 -11.56 -8.02
CA HIS A 208 -12.42 -11.98 -9.26
C HIS A 208 -11.47 -10.86 -9.74
N HIS A 209 -10.17 -11.10 -9.64
CA HIS A 209 -9.21 -10.17 -10.21
C HIS A 209 -9.08 -10.40 -11.72
N GLN A 210 -9.25 -9.34 -12.48
CA GLN A 210 -9.15 -9.39 -13.93
C GLN A 210 -7.95 -8.57 -14.40
N ARG A 211 -7.31 -9.07 -15.43
CA ARG A 211 -6.18 -8.41 -16.05
C ARG A 211 -6.64 -7.17 -16.81
N CYS A 212 -6.15 -6.00 -16.41
CA CYS A 212 -6.46 -4.73 -17.04
C CYS A 212 -5.25 -4.21 -17.82
N LEU A 213 -4.98 -4.78 -18.98
CA LEU A 213 -3.88 -4.39 -19.85
C LEU A 213 -4.39 -3.64 -21.08
N PRO A 214 -3.54 -2.78 -21.70
CA PRO A 214 -3.88 -2.11 -22.94
C PRO A 214 -4.23 -3.10 -24.08
N PRO A 215 -5.05 -2.69 -25.06
CA PRO A 215 -5.29 -3.49 -26.27
C PRO A 215 -3.97 -3.87 -26.96
N PRO A 216 -3.92 -5.06 -27.63
CA PRO A 216 -5.00 -5.96 -27.98
C PRO A 216 -5.34 -7.03 -26.92
N SER A 217 -4.86 -6.90 -25.69
CA SER A 217 -5.15 -7.89 -24.64
C SER A 217 -6.66 -7.96 -24.39
N PRO A 218 -7.25 -9.17 -24.27
CA PRO A 218 -8.66 -9.29 -23.98
C PRO A 218 -8.97 -8.77 -22.57
N ILE A 219 -10.11 -8.08 -22.44
CA ILE A 219 -10.69 -7.70 -21.15
C ILE A 219 -11.27 -8.96 -20.51
N GLY A 220 -11.18 -9.06 -19.19
CA GLY A 220 -11.92 -10.05 -18.43
C GLY A 220 -11.28 -11.43 -18.34
N ASN A 221 -10.01 -11.57 -18.65
CA ASN A 221 -9.28 -12.77 -18.28
C ASN A 221 -8.92 -12.69 -16.80
N ASP A 222 -9.40 -13.66 -16.04
CA ASP A 222 -9.01 -13.82 -14.65
C ASP A 222 -7.50 -14.06 -14.56
N ALA A 223 -6.82 -13.29 -13.72
CA ALA A 223 -5.40 -13.33 -13.53
C ALA A 223 -5.04 -12.91 -12.11
N PRO A 224 -3.92 -13.34 -11.54
CA PRO A 224 -3.46 -12.79 -10.28
C PRO A 224 -3.18 -11.28 -10.39
N PRO A 225 -3.32 -10.53 -9.30
CA PRO A 225 -2.87 -9.14 -9.26
C PRO A 225 -1.39 -9.04 -9.61
N LEU A 226 -1.05 -8.08 -10.46
CA LEU A 226 0.31 -7.89 -10.95
C LEU A 226 0.93 -6.61 -10.36
N ASP A 227 2.24 -6.49 -10.47
CA ASP A 227 3.02 -5.33 -10.03
C ASP A 227 2.92 -4.11 -10.98
N SER A 228 1.81 -3.99 -11.70
CA SER A 228 1.55 -2.88 -12.61
C SER A 228 1.33 -1.56 -11.88
N TYR A 229 1.71 -0.46 -12.55
CA TYR A 229 1.43 0.91 -12.14
C TYR A 229 0.89 1.68 -13.33
N THR A 230 -0.23 2.38 -13.18
CA THR A 230 -0.78 3.24 -14.23
C THR A 230 0.16 4.36 -14.62
N TYR A 231 0.94 4.85 -13.65
CA TYR A 231 1.99 5.84 -13.88
C TYR A 231 3.02 5.36 -14.92
N ASN A 232 3.26 4.06 -15.01
CA ASN A 232 4.24 3.47 -15.93
C ASN A 232 3.65 3.05 -17.30
N HIS A 233 2.62 3.73 -17.79
CA HIS A 233 1.96 3.37 -19.06
C HIS A 233 2.90 3.30 -20.26
N ASN A 234 4.04 4.00 -20.23
CA ASN A 234 5.09 3.98 -21.26
C ASN A 234 6.17 2.92 -21.02
N VAL A 235 6.11 2.15 -19.96
CA VAL A 235 7.15 1.19 -19.60
C VAL A 235 6.77 -0.20 -20.09
N SER A 236 7.36 -0.65 -21.20
CA SER A 236 7.21 -2.03 -21.67
C SER A 236 8.11 -2.95 -20.87
N ARG A 237 7.51 -3.90 -20.14
CA ARG A 237 8.19 -4.92 -19.34
C ARG A 237 7.30 -6.11 -19.08
N GLU A 238 7.88 -7.20 -18.62
CA GLU A 238 7.14 -8.27 -17.95
C GLU A 238 6.58 -7.78 -16.61
N LEU A 239 5.37 -8.23 -16.29
CA LEU A 239 4.70 -7.94 -15.03
C LEU A 239 4.68 -9.20 -14.18
N PHE A 240 4.96 -9.04 -12.89
CA PHE A 240 5.08 -10.15 -11.95
C PHE A 240 3.91 -10.19 -10.99
N PRO A 241 3.45 -11.39 -10.56
CA PRO A 241 2.40 -11.52 -9.58
C PRO A 241 2.76 -10.85 -8.25
N ALA A 242 1.82 -10.11 -7.70
CA ALA A 242 1.94 -9.56 -6.36
C ALA A 242 1.48 -10.62 -5.34
N ASN A 243 2.42 -11.26 -4.65
CA ASN A 243 2.14 -12.30 -3.68
C ASN A 243 1.62 -11.75 -2.35
N ASP A 244 1.96 -10.52 -2.00
CA ASP A 244 1.46 -9.85 -0.80
C ASP A 244 0.24 -9.02 -1.14
N LEU A 245 -0.90 -9.47 -0.64
CA LEU A 245 -2.21 -8.92 -0.95
C LEU A 245 -3.12 -8.97 0.25
N TRP A 246 -3.89 -7.92 0.50
CA TRP A 246 -4.87 -7.90 1.56
C TRP A 246 -6.11 -7.09 1.20
N LEU A 247 -7.21 -7.49 1.83
CA LEU A 247 -8.50 -6.83 1.76
C LEU A 247 -8.64 -5.88 2.95
N GLU A 248 -9.12 -4.68 2.71
CA GLU A 248 -9.48 -3.69 3.72
C GLU A 248 -10.95 -3.30 3.56
N TRP A 249 -11.69 -3.23 4.65
CA TRP A 249 -13.08 -2.77 4.66
C TRP A 249 -13.48 -2.22 6.02
N THR A 250 -14.52 -1.41 6.03
CA THR A 250 -15.13 -0.88 7.24
C THR A 250 -16.56 -1.42 7.37
N PHE A 251 -16.93 -1.94 8.54
CA PHE A 251 -18.31 -2.34 8.77
C PHE A 251 -19.20 -1.13 9.12
N GLY A 252 -20.13 -0.81 8.24
CA GLY A 252 -21.17 0.19 8.51
C GLY A 252 -22.27 -0.34 9.45
N HIS A 253 -22.51 -1.65 9.41
CA HIS A 253 -23.45 -2.37 10.26
C HIS A 253 -22.97 -3.80 10.46
N TRP A 254 -23.11 -4.32 11.67
CA TRP A 254 -22.74 -5.68 12.00
C TRP A 254 -23.70 -6.28 13.02
N MET A 255 -24.45 -7.30 12.59
CA MET A 255 -25.32 -8.12 13.44
C MET A 255 -25.17 -9.60 13.03
N ALA A 256 -23.95 -10.10 13.02
CA ALA A 256 -23.64 -11.49 12.68
C ALA A 256 -22.68 -12.08 13.71
N ASP A 257 -22.60 -13.41 13.74
CA ASP A 257 -21.75 -14.13 14.67
C ASP A 257 -20.32 -14.27 14.17
N ARG A 258 -20.16 -14.53 12.86
CA ARG A 258 -18.87 -14.84 12.26
C ARG A 258 -18.66 -14.15 10.92
N LEU A 259 -17.41 -13.75 10.70
CA LEU A 259 -16.86 -13.42 9.40
C LEU A 259 -15.83 -14.49 9.04
N ILE A 260 -15.96 -15.06 7.86
CA ILE A 260 -15.04 -16.07 7.33
C ILE A 260 -14.44 -15.51 6.06
N LEU A 261 -13.12 -15.47 5.99
CA LEU A 261 -12.32 -15.11 4.82
C LEU A 261 -11.60 -16.36 4.35
N LYS A 262 -11.81 -16.74 3.08
CA LYS A 262 -11.10 -17.82 2.42
C LYS A 262 -10.14 -17.22 1.41
N MET A 263 -8.90 -17.67 1.44
CA MET A 263 -7.84 -17.26 0.54
C MET A 263 -7.28 -18.50 -0.14
N PRO A 264 -7.62 -18.71 -1.42
CA PRO A 264 -7.14 -19.85 -2.19
C PRO A 264 -5.62 -19.86 -2.32
N GLN A 265 -5.05 -21.06 -2.32
CA GLN A 265 -3.62 -21.33 -2.48
C GLN A 265 -3.49 -22.60 -3.34
N ASP A 266 -3.13 -22.46 -4.63
CA ASP A 266 -3.06 -23.59 -5.57
C ASP A 266 -4.28 -24.54 -5.48
N ASP A 267 -4.07 -25.77 -5.04
CA ASP A 267 -5.13 -26.77 -4.85
C ASP A 267 -5.75 -26.77 -3.43
N ASP A 268 -5.40 -25.78 -2.59
CA ASP A 268 -5.85 -25.68 -1.20
C ASP A 268 -6.27 -24.24 -0.86
N PHE A 269 -6.53 -23.96 0.41
CA PHE A 269 -6.89 -22.63 0.88
C PHE A 269 -6.52 -22.43 2.35
N THR A 270 -6.31 -21.16 2.72
CA THR A 270 -6.29 -20.74 4.12
C THR A 270 -7.62 -20.08 4.46
N THR A 271 -8.26 -20.55 5.53
CA THR A 271 -9.47 -19.94 6.07
C THR A 271 -9.15 -19.14 7.32
N ILE A 272 -9.58 -17.88 7.38
CA ILE A 272 -9.52 -17.05 8.57
C ILE A 272 -10.94 -16.81 9.06
N THR A 273 -11.23 -17.22 10.30
CA THR A 273 -12.53 -17.03 10.94
C THR A 273 -12.40 -16.05 12.09
N ILE A 274 -13.16 -14.96 12.05
CA ILE A 274 -13.37 -14.04 13.17
C ILE A 274 -14.70 -14.43 13.80
N ASP A 275 -14.65 -15.07 14.96
CA ASP A 275 -15.82 -15.56 15.71
C ASP A 275 -16.04 -14.69 16.96
N LEU A 276 -17.08 -13.87 16.93
CA LEU A 276 -17.41 -12.97 18.04
C LEU A 276 -18.07 -13.69 19.22
N GLN A 277 -18.83 -14.75 18.94
CA GLN A 277 -19.45 -15.55 20.01
C GLN A 277 -18.38 -16.32 20.78
N ALA A 278 -17.49 -17.00 20.08
CA ALA A 278 -16.41 -17.75 20.70
C ALA A 278 -15.23 -16.86 21.13
N ARG A 279 -15.26 -15.55 20.81
CA ARG A 279 -14.22 -14.55 21.13
C ARG A 279 -12.83 -14.97 20.68
N LYS A 280 -12.71 -15.44 19.45
CA LYS A 280 -11.44 -15.91 18.88
C LYS A 280 -11.30 -15.57 17.40
N ILE A 281 -10.05 -15.52 16.97
CA ILE A 281 -9.67 -15.56 15.57
C ILE A 281 -8.98 -16.89 15.33
N THR A 282 -9.42 -17.62 14.32
CA THR A 282 -8.83 -18.90 13.92
C THR A 282 -8.33 -18.78 12.48
N SER A 283 -7.12 -19.23 12.23
CA SER A 283 -6.58 -19.46 10.89
C SER A 283 -6.35 -20.93 10.70
N GLU A 284 -6.90 -21.50 9.65
CA GLU A 284 -6.82 -22.92 9.32
C GLU A 284 -6.28 -23.11 7.91
N SER A 285 -5.23 -23.89 7.78
CA SER A 285 -4.69 -24.38 6.52
C SER A 285 -4.31 -25.85 6.69
N TRP A 286 -3.99 -26.52 5.60
CA TRP A 286 -3.53 -27.90 5.67
C TRP A 286 -2.22 -28.07 6.48
N ARG A 287 -1.42 -27.00 6.63
CA ARG A 287 -0.14 -27.02 7.36
C ARG A 287 -0.27 -26.74 8.85
N GLN A 288 -1.23 -25.89 9.22
CA GLN A 288 -1.31 -25.41 10.59
C GLN A 288 -2.68 -24.85 10.93
N THR A 289 -3.00 -24.88 12.21
CA THR A 289 -4.11 -24.14 12.81
C THR A 289 -3.57 -23.19 13.86
N VAL A 290 -3.94 -21.92 13.77
CA VAL A 290 -3.59 -20.87 14.74
C VAL A 290 -4.88 -20.33 15.34
N VAL A 291 -4.95 -20.29 16.68
CA VAL A 291 -6.09 -19.73 17.41
C VAL A 291 -5.60 -18.62 18.34
N LEU A 292 -6.17 -17.44 18.19
CA LEU A 292 -5.85 -16.27 18.99
C LEU A 292 -7.10 -15.71 19.67
N PRO A 293 -6.98 -15.20 20.90
CA PRO A 293 -8.11 -14.58 21.58
C PRO A 293 -8.51 -13.26 20.92
N LEU A 294 -9.81 -13.01 20.88
CA LEU A 294 -10.41 -11.79 20.36
C LEU A 294 -11.06 -11.00 21.49
N ASP A 295 -10.62 -9.78 21.74
CA ASP A 295 -11.12 -8.87 22.76
C ASP A 295 -12.03 -7.77 22.18
N VAL A 296 -12.83 -8.11 21.19
CA VAL A 296 -13.78 -7.21 20.51
C VAL A 296 -15.17 -7.80 20.57
N ASP A 297 -16.16 -7.01 20.95
CA ASP A 297 -17.55 -7.44 21.08
C ASP A 297 -18.38 -7.22 19.79
N SER A 298 -17.93 -6.34 18.89
CA SER A 298 -18.58 -6.05 17.63
C SER A 298 -17.56 -5.59 16.59
N LEU A 299 -17.83 -5.84 15.31
CA LEU A 299 -17.04 -5.30 14.21
C LEU A 299 -17.62 -3.99 13.65
N GLU A 300 -18.77 -3.55 14.13
CA GLU A 300 -19.42 -2.32 13.65
C GLU A 300 -18.52 -1.10 13.83
N LYS A 301 -18.41 -0.28 12.79
CA LYS A 301 -17.56 0.92 12.70
C LYS A 301 -16.08 0.65 12.91
N ARG A 302 -15.65 -0.57 12.64
CA ARG A 302 -14.24 -0.96 12.69
C ARG A 302 -13.72 -1.22 11.28
N THR A 303 -12.50 -0.82 11.07
CA THR A 303 -11.76 -1.19 9.86
C THR A 303 -11.05 -2.52 10.09
N ILE A 304 -11.27 -3.45 9.19
CA ILE A 304 -10.64 -4.75 9.18
C ILE A 304 -9.68 -4.80 7.99
N ARG A 305 -8.48 -5.29 8.23
CA ARG A 305 -7.54 -5.67 7.19
C ARG A 305 -7.19 -7.13 7.36
N ALA A 306 -7.31 -7.90 6.31
CA ALA A 306 -6.98 -9.32 6.37
C ALA A 306 -6.38 -9.79 5.05
N GLY A 307 -5.33 -10.60 5.14
CA GLY A 307 -4.64 -11.12 3.97
C GLY A 307 -3.23 -11.57 4.28
N ARG A 308 -2.36 -11.41 3.31
CA ARG A 308 -0.96 -11.81 3.36
C ARG A 308 -0.05 -10.60 3.19
N CYS A 309 1.04 -10.55 3.97
CA CYS A 309 2.15 -9.62 3.80
C CYS A 309 3.44 -10.20 4.39
N ASP A 310 4.58 -10.02 3.70
CA ASP A 310 5.91 -10.49 4.10
C ASP A 310 5.90 -11.97 4.52
N GLY A 311 5.28 -12.83 3.69
CA GLY A 311 5.18 -14.27 3.93
C GLY A 311 4.38 -14.66 5.17
N GLN A 312 3.45 -13.81 5.64
CA GLN A 312 2.63 -14.07 6.81
C GLN A 312 1.16 -13.72 6.58
N TRP A 313 0.26 -14.62 6.97
CA TRP A 313 -1.16 -14.31 7.10
C TRP A 313 -1.40 -13.41 8.30
N PHE A 314 -2.31 -12.45 8.16
CA PHE A 314 -2.66 -11.56 9.25
C PHE A 314 -4.12 -11.13 9.23
N VAL A 315 -4.62 -10.74 10.40
CA VAL A 315 -5.80 -9.90 10.58
C VAL A 315 -5.39 -8.67 11.40
N GLU A 316 -5.92 -7.54 11.01
CA GLU A 316 -5.84 -6.31 11.77
C GLU A 316 -7.24 -5.76 11.99
N ILE A 317 -7.55 -5.40 13.22
CA ILE A 317 -8.82 -4.78 13.61
C ILE A 317 -8.49 -3.44 14.23
N SER A 318 -8.97 -2.36 13.64
CA SER A 318 -8.72 -1.01 14.13
C SER A 318 -10.01 -0.24 14.34
N ASP A 319 -10.04 0.53 15.43
CA ASP A 319 -10.99 1.60 15.70
C ASP A 319 -10.19 2.90 15.96
N PRO A 320 -10.83 4.07 16.07
CA PRO A 320 -10.13 5.34 16.26
C PRO A 320 -9.21 5.42 17.48
N GLN A 321 -9.34 4.50 18.44
CA GLN A 321 -8.61 4.51 19.69
C GLN A 321 -7.55 3.41 19.78
N ARG A 322 -7.72 2.30 19.04
CA ARG A 322 -6.87 1.11 19.18
C ARG A 322 -6.75 0.33 17.88
N GLN A 323 -5.54 -0.08 17.59
CA GLN A 323 -5.19 -1.03 16.54
C GLN A 323 -4.76 -2.36 17.19
N ARG A 324 -5.30 -3.46 16.67
CA ARG A 324 -4.97 -4.82 17.10
C ARG A 324 -4.47 -5.60 15.90
N PHE A 325 -3.31 -6.18 16.02
CA PHE A 325 -2.68 -7.00 14.98
C PHE A 325 -2.59 -8.46 15.43
N PHE A 326 -3.06 -9.36 14.59
CA PHE A 326 -3.09 -10.80 14.82
C PHE A 326 -2.27 -11.50 13.72
N PRO A 327 -1.02 -11.92 14.02
CA PRO A 327 -0.24 -12.74 13.10
C PRO A 327 -0.78 -14.18 13.09
N LEU A 328 -1.10 -14.71 11.91
CA LEU A 328 -1.83 -15.98 11.76
C LEU A 328 -1.00 -17.12 11.15
N GLY A 329 0.32 -16.97 11.13
CA GLY A 329 1.23 -18.00 10.65
C GLY A 329 1.79 -17.73 9.25
N ALA A 330 2.62 -18.67 8.76
CA ALA A 330 3.33 -18.51 7.49
C ALA A 330 2.40 -18.66 6.28
N ALA A 331 2.65 -17.82 5.27
CA ALA A 331 2.04 -17.89 3.95
C ALA A 331 3.13 -18.19 2.92
N VAL A 332 2.97 -19.24 2.13
CA VAL A 332 4.08 -19.79 1.30
C VAL A 332 3.73 -19.84 -0.18
N GLU A 333 2.46 -19.96 -0.52
CA GLU A 333 2.03 -20.20 -1.90
C GLU A 333 1.67 -18.89 -2.64
N PRO A 334 1.77 -18.84 -3.97
CA PRO A 334 1.35 -17.69 -4.76
C PRO A 334 -0.16 -17.45 -4.68
N ILE A 335 -0.57 -16.20 -4.94
CA ILE A 335 -1.98 -15.79 -4.95
C ILE A 335 -2.53 -15.95 -6.37
N GLY A 336 -3.72 -16.56 -6.50
CA GLY A 336 -4.43 -16.75 -7.77
C GLY A 336 -5.30 -15.57 -8.20
N SER A 337 -6.14 -15.78 -9.20
CA SER A 337 -7.09 -14.79 -9.74
C SER A 337 -8.31 -14.54 -8.84
N GLU A 338 -8.62 -15.45 -7.93
CA GLU A 338 -9.68 -15.32 -6.91
C GLU A 338 -9.05 -15.26 -5.51
N PRO A 339 -8.32 -14.17 -5.20
CA PRO A 339 -7.53 -14.10 -3.98
C PRO A 339 -8.34 -14.08 -2.69
N PHE A 340 -9.64 -13.72 -2.78
CA PHE A 340 -10.50 -13.58 -1.61
C PHE A 340 -11.90 -14.10 -1.87
N ALA A 341 -12.43 -14.89 -0.90
CA ALA A 341 -13.84 -15.18 -0.78
C ALA A 341 -14.29 -14.87 0.64
N LEU A 342 -15.45 -14.23 0.79
CA LEU A 342 -16.04 -13.80 2.04
C LEU A 342 -17.31 -14.57 2.33
N LYS A 343 -17.54 -14.92 3.60
CA LYS A 343 -18.80 -15.49 4.08
C LYS A 343 -19.17 -14.85 5.43
N ILE A 344 -20.45 -14.59 5.63
CA ILE A 344 -21.01 -14.09 6.87
C ILE A 344 -22.00 -15.12 7.40
N GLU A 345 -21.89 -15.45 8.68
CA GLU A 345 -22.75 -16.44 9.34
C GLU A 345 -23.42 -15.85 10.58
N GLY A 346 -24.64 -16.33 10.86
CA GLY A 346 -25.38 -16.01 12.07
C GLY A 346 -25.99 -14.61 12.07
N GLY A 347 -26.25 -14.00 10.90
CA GLY A 347 -26.90 -12.70 10.86
C GLY A 347 -26.61 -11.88 9.61
N GLN A 348 -26.64 -10.56 9.74
CA GLN A 348 -26.49 -9.63 8.62
C GLN A 348 -25.34 -8.64 8.85
N ALA A 349 -24.79 -8.11 7.75
CA ALA A 349 -23.74 -7.11 7.80
C ALA A 349 -23.75 -6.20 6.56
N VAL A 350 -23.13 -5.03 6.70
CA VAL A 350 -22.84 -4.10 5.60
C VAL A 350 -21.38 -3.70 5.65
N LEU A 351 -20.66 -4.04 4.60
CA LEU A 351 -19.27 -3.63 4.36
C LEU A 351 -19.27 -2.35 3.54
N ARG A 352 -18.38 -1.44 3.88
CA ARG A 352 -18.14 -0.17 3.20
C ARG A 352 -16.66 0.04 2.96
N GLU A 353 -16.34 0.90 2.02
CA GLU A 353 -14.95 1.29 1.75
C GLU A 353 -14.08 0.06 1.48
N THR A 354 -14.65 -0.95 0.80
CA THR A 354 -13.95 -2.19 0.49
C THR A 354 -12.87 -1.94 -0.56
N LYS A 355 -11.62 -2.21 -0.20
CA LYS A 355 -10.46 -1.99 -1.06
C LYS A 355 -9.52 -3.19 -1.00
N ILE A 356 -8.79 -3.40 -2.08
CA ILE A 356 -7.72 -4.38 -2.13
C ILE A 356 -6.41 -3.66 -2.33
N PHE A 357 -5.43 -4.01 -1.51
CA PHE A 357 -4.09 -3.47 -1.56
C PHE A 357 -3.08 -4.59 -1.76
N ARG A 358 -1.96 -4.24 -2.36
CA ARG A 358 -0.77 -5.05 -2.43
C ARG A 358 0.42 -4.34 -1.80
N ASP A 359 1.46 -5.08 -1.52
CA ASP A 359 2.75 -4.50 -1.20
C ASP A 359 3.53 -4.12 -2.47
N ILE A 360 4.66 -3.45 -2.28
CA ILE A 360 5.62 -3.22 -3.35
C ILE A 360 6.33 -4.54 -3.67
N VAL A 361 6.29 -4.95 -4.93
CA VAL A 361 7.08 -6.09 -5.42
C VAL A 361 8.50 -5.60 -5.71
N TRP A 362 9.46 -6.04 -4.92
CA TRP A 362 10.84 -5.63 -5.02
C TRP A 362 11.58 -6.48 -6.06
N LEU A 363 11.92 -5.88 -7.18
CA LEU A 363 12.67 -6.56 -8.25
C LEU A 363 14.18 -6.41 -8.03
N GLY A 364 14.94 -7.47 -8.27
CA GLY A 364 16.39 -7.47 -8.13
C GLY A 364 17.12 -6.59 -9.17
N ALA A 365 16.50 -6.43 -10.34
CA ALA A 365 16.93 -5.45 -11.33
C ALA A 365 15.72 -4.74 -11.93
N PRO A 366 15.85 -3.53 -12.47
CA PRO A 366 14.78 -2.90 -13.23
C PRO A 366 14.27 -3.86 -14.31
N ARG A 367 12.95 -4.12 -14.30
CA ARG A 367 12.27 -4.99 -15.29
C ARG A 367 12.62 -6.48 -15.24
N SER A 368 13.22 -6.98 -14.15
CA SER A 368 13.57 -8.40 -13.99
C SER A 368 13.26 -8.89 -12.59
N GLU A 369 12.67 -10.07 -12.47
CA GLU A 369 12.41 -10.77 -11.21
C GLU A 369 13.68 -11.44 -10.62
N ALA A 370 14.82 -11.30 -11.29
CA ALA A 370 16.05 -11.93 -10.83
C ALA A 370 16.38 -11.54 -9.39
N ASP A 371 16.78 -12.52 -8.60
CA ASP A 371 17.31 -12.31 -7.26
C ASP A 371 18.51 -11.36 -7.30
N TRP A 372 18.63 -10.55 -6.26
CA TRP A 372 19.72 -9.60 -6.13
C TRP A 372 20.33 -9.65 -4.72
N SER A 373 21.64 -9.51 -4.63
CA SER A 373 22.36 -9.43 -3.35
C SER A 373 23.58 -8.53 -3.48
N LEU A 374 23.82 -7.72 -2.44
CA LEU A 374 25.05 -6.93 -2.35
C LEU A 374 26.28 -7.82 -2.12
N GLY A 375 26.13 -9.02 -1.55
CA GLY A 375 27.22 -9.95 -1.27
C GLY A 375 28.08 -9.58 -0.06
N ARG A 376 27.75 -8.47 0.64
CA ARG A 376 28.45 -8.02 1.86
C ARG A 376 27.52 -7.25 2.77
N GLU A 377 27.96 -6.97 3.97
CA GLU A 377 27.30 -6.01 4.87
C GLU A 377 27.57 -4.56 4.44
N LEU A 378 26.61 -3.70 4.73
CA LEU A 378 26.78 -2.25 4.63
C LEU A 378 27.78 -1.79 5.71
N THR A 379 28.67 -0.87 5.37
CA THR A 379 29.57 -0.27 6.36
C THR A 379 28.80 0.61 7.35
N GLU A 380 29.44 1.06 8.41
CA GLU A 380 28.84 1.91 9.44
C GLU A 380 28.29 3.26 8.93
N HIS A 381 28.65 3.64 7.70
CA HIS A 381 28.23 4.91 7.09
C HIS A 381 27.37 4.71 5.84
N GLU A 382 27.15 3.47 5.43
CA GLU A 382 26.36 3.17 4.22
C GLU A 382 24.90 2.90 4.55
N ILE A 383 24.02 3.43 3.73
CA ILE A 383 22.61 3.04 3.64
C ILE A 383 22.33 2.48 2.25
N PHE A 384 21.31 1.64 2.15
CA PHE A 384 20.83 1.13 0.87
C PHE A 384 19.43 1.67 0.62
N VAL A 385 19.26 2.33 -0.50
CA VAL A 385 18.02 3.04 -0.81
C VAL A 385 17.38 2.50 -2.07
N LEU A 386 16.06 2.46 -2.10
CA LEU A 386 15.23 2.02 -3.23
C LEU A 386 14.22 3.11 -3.61
N GLY A 387 13.78 3.07 -4.87
CA GLY A 387 12.61 3.84 -5.28
C GLY A 387 11.36 2.99 -5.25
N ASP A 388 10.24 3.58 -4.85
CA ASP A 388 8.95 2.89 -4.75
C ASP A 388 8.42 2.47 -6.14
N ASN A 389 8.81 3.17 -7.19
CA ASN A 389 8.60 2.76 -8.57
C ASN A 389 9.73 1.85 -9.04
N VAL A 390 9.72 0.64 -8.50
CA VAL A 390 10.79 -0.35 -8.62
C VAL A 390 11.27 -0.57 -10.06
N PRO A 391 10.37 -0.64 -11.09
CA PRO A 391 10.77 -0.93 -12.47
C PRO A 391 11.59 0.14 -13.16
N ILE A 392 11.47 1.41 -12.72
CA ILE A 392 12.14 2.54 -13.39
C ILE A 392 13.12 3.29 -12.49
N SER A 393 13.20 2.91 -11.21
CA SER A 393 14.10 3.59 -10.28
C SER A 393 15.56 3.25 -10.54
N GLU A 394 16.37 4.26 -10.75
CA GLU A 394 17.82 4.15 -10.54
C GLU A 394 18.11 4.34 -9.06
N ASP A 395 18.58 3.28 -8.41
CA ASP A 395 18.79 3.23 -6.97
C ASP A 395 19.98 2.31 -6.59
N SER A 396 20.06 1.92 -5.32
CA SER A 396 21.22 1.18 -4.81
C SER A 396 21.40 -0.22 -5.42
N ARG A 397 20.43 -0.74 -6.14
CA ARG A 397 20.57 -2.00 -6.91
C ARG A 397 21.46 -1.84 -8.15
N GLY A 398 21.53 -0.63 -8.68
CA GLY A 398 22.23 -0.30 -9.91
C GLY A 398 23.46 0.57 -9.70
N LYS A 399 23.59 1.60 -10.54
CA LYS A 399 24.78 2.48 -10.57
C LYS A 399 24.97 3.30 -9.30
N LEU A 400 23.89 3.63 -8.59
CA LEU A 400 23.99 4.40 -7.36
C LEU A 400 24.76 3.60 -6.28
N GLY A 401 24.56 2.27 -6.22
CA GLY A 401 25.16 1.44 -5.18
C GLY A 401 24.75 1.84 -3.76
N PRO A 402 25.36 1.27 -2.73
CA PRO A 402 25.24 1.74 -1.35
C PRO A 402 25.69 3.19 -1.21
N VAL A 403 24.91 4.00 -0.50
CA VAL A 403 25.13 5.45 -0.36
C VAL A 403 25.88 5.76 0.92
N ASP A 404 27.04 6.43 0.82
CA ASP A 404 27.71 7.01 2.01
C ASP A 404 26.86 8.18 2.54
N ALA A 405 26.17 7.95 3.64
CA ALA A 405 25.25 8.92 4.23
C ALA A 405 25.94 10.23 4.65
N ARG A 406 27.20 10.18 5.06
CA ARG A 406 27.97 11.39 5.46
C ARG A 406 28.17 12.35 4.29
N LYS A 407 28.25 11.82 3.07
CA LYS A 407 28.48 12.61 1.86
C LYS A 407 27.19 13.06 1.21
N SER A 408 26.20 12.16 1.14
CA SER A 408 25.02 12.33 0.28
C SER A 408 23.73 12.63 1.04
N LEU A 409 23.57 12.18 2.29
CA LEU A 409 22.34 12.41 3.04
C LEU A 409 22.18 13.91 3.39
N ARG A 410 21.02 14.46 3.07
CA ARG A 410 20.70 15.86 3.39
C ARG A 410 19.56 16.00 4.38
N GLY A 411 18.60 15.08 4.34
CA GLY A 411 17.49 15.10 5.26
C GLY A 411 16.45 14.03 4.97
N LYS A 412 15.40 13.97 5.80
CA LYS A 412 14.24 13.11 5.59
C LYS A 412 12.99 13.92 5.34
N VAL A 413 12.08 13.34 4.60
CA VAL A 413 10.76 13.91 4.30
C VAL A 413 9.87 13.82 5.53
N LEU A 414 9.30 14.95 5.93
CA LEU A 414 8.35 15.06 7.02
C LEU A 414 6.92 14.90 6.56
N ARG A 415 6.60 15.53 5.43
CA ARG A 415 5.27 15.51 4.84
C ARG A 415 5.31 15.89 3.36
N VAL A 416 4.30 15.43 2.66
CA VAL A 416 3.97 15.85 1.30
C VAL A 416 2.91 16.96 1.41
N LEU A 417 3.10 18.05 0.70
CA LEU A 417 2.07 19.08 0.59
C LEU A 417 1.08 18.65 -0.47
N ALA A 418 -0.22 18.82 -0.20
CA ALA A 418 -1.25 18.64 -1.22
C ALA A 418 -1.04 19.68 -2.33
N ASP A 419 -1.25 19.27 -3.58
CA ASP A 419 -1.25 20.15 -4.76
C ASP A 419 -2.39 21.15 -4.69
#